data_8abe1cc2198041300af0ab96e1fe8ce6
#
_entry.id   8abe1cc2198041300af0ab96e1fe8ce6
#
_cell.length_a   1.000
_cell.length_b   1.000
_cell.length_c   1.000
_cell.angle_alpha   90.00
_cell.angle_beta   90.00
_cell.angle_gamma   90.00
#
_symmetry.space_group_name_H-M   'P 1'
#
loop_
_entity.id
_entity.type
_entity.pdbx_description
1 polymer ?
#
loop_
_entity_poly.entity_id
_entity_poly.type
_entity_poly.pdbx_seq_one_letter_code
_entity_poly.pdbx_strand_id
1 'polypeptide(L)'
;MAGTLFITGDTAADKLLNTNANALLIGMLLDQQVPMEWAFNGPSTLKARLGHLDPKKIAAMDVEEFVSICCEKPAIHRFPGSMGKRIHAVCEALVADYKGNAVNIWKGVDDADEVYRRLRALPGYGEEKSKIFIAILGKSQGVELAGWREAAGKFGDDTPRSVADVHDEASLGKVREWKKAQKAAKKDKQDRPV
;
A
#
# COMPACT_ATOMS: atom_id res chain seq x y z
N MET A 1 4.19 5.22 -14.01
CA MET A 1 3.83 5.87 -12.74
C MET A 1 4.85 6.95 -12.45
N ALA A 2 4.40 8.12 -12.05
CA ALA A 2 5.23 9.23 -11.57
C ALA A 2 4.48 9.85 -10.37
N GLY A 3 4.52 9.15 -9.24
CA GLY A 3 3.76 9.53 -8.07
C GLY A 3 4.43 10.63 -7.25
N THR A 4 3.68 11.17 -6.29
CA THR A 4 4.09 12.27 -5.41
C THR A 4 4.08 11.90 -3.92
N LEU A 5 4.04 10.61 -3.58
CA LEU A 5 4.05 10.17 -2.19
C LEU A 5 5.36 10.54 -1.49
N PHE A 6 5.23 11.03 -0.26
CA PHE A 6 6.33 11.38 0.63
C PHE A 6 6.05 10.81 2.03
N ILE A 7 6.39 9.52 2.25
CA ILE A 7 5.91 8.79 3.43
C ILE A 7 7.04 8.37 4.36
N THR A 8 8.12 7.85 3.78
CA THR A 8 9.10 7.06 4.52
C THR A 8 10.17 7.90 5.21
N GLY A 9 10.36 9.13 4.76
CA GLY A 9 11.53 9.96 5.14
C GLY A 9 12.83 9.54 4.45
N ASP A 10 12.79 8.52 3.58
CA ASP A 10 13.89 8.08 2.73
C ASP A 10 13.53 8.32 1.27
N THR A 11 14.28 9.19 0.61
CA THR A 11 14.04 9.60 -0.78
C THR A 11 14.08 8.43 -1.77
N ALA A 12 14.95 7.44 -1.54
CA ALA A 12 15.04 6.28 -2.41
C ALA A 12 13.85 5.34 -2.23
N ALA A 13 13.38 5.14 -0.99
CA ALA A 13 12.19 4.36 -0.69
C ALA A 13 10.93 5.06 -1.25
N ASP A 14 10.77 6.38 -1.06
CA ASP A 14 9.65 7.12 -1.63
C ASP A 14 9.67 7.10 -3.17
N LYS A 15 10.84 7.24 -3.80
CA LYS A 15 10.98 7.07 -5.25
C LYS A 15 10.57 5.68 -5.71
N LEU A 16 10.92 4.63 -4.96
CA LEU A 16 10.52 3.26 -5.28
C LEU A 16 8.99 3.11 -5.26
N LEU A 17 8.31 3.65 -4.24
CA LEU A 17 6.84 3.62 -4.15
C LEU A 17 6.18 4.37 -5.31
N ASN A 18 6.76 5.49 -5.71
CA ASN A 18 6.22 6.34 -6.76
C ASN A 18 6.44 5.82 -8.19
N THR A 19 7.36 4.87 -8.38
CA THR A 19 7.74 4.36 -9.71
C THR A 19 7.48 2.87 -9.90
N ASN A 20 7.19 2.13 -8.83
CA ASN A 20 7.01 0.68 -8.87
C ASN A 20 5.67 0.27 -8.23
N ALA A 21 4.74 -0.19 -9.05
CA ALA A 21 3.41 -0.60 -8.63
C ALA A 21 3.42 -1.77 -7.62
N ASN A 22 4.35 -2.73 -7.77
CA ASN A 22 4.47 -3.84 -6.84
C ASN A 22 4.95 -3.37 -5.47
N ALA A 23 5.89 -2.42 -5.43
CA ALA A 23 6.34 -1.81 -4.18
C ALA A 23 5.20 -1.07 -3.48
N LEU A 24 4.42 -0.28 -4.22
CA LEU A 24 3.28 0.45 -3.67
C LEU A 24 2.22 -0.51 -3.10
N LEU A 25 1.90 -1.59 -3.83
CA LEU A 25 0.95 -2.59 -3.37
C LEU A 25 1.43 -3.29 -2.09
N ILE A 26 2.71 -3.71 -2.04
CA ILE A 26 3.30 -4.33 -0.85
C ILE A 26 3.32 -3.35 0.34
N GLY A 27 3.70 -2.09 0.13
CA GLY A 27 3.68 -1.06 1.17
C GLY A 27 2.29 -0.89 1.79
N MET A 28 1.26 -0.80 0.96
CA MET A 28 -0.13 -0.71 1.44
C MET A 28 -0.58 -1.99 2.16
N LEU A 29 -0.14 -3.17 1.72
CA LEU A 29 -0.42 -4.42 2.44
C LEU A 29 0.17 -4.39 3.85
N LEU A 30 1.38 -3.88 4.02
CA LEU A 30 2.08 -3.77 5.29
C LEU A 30 1.50 -2.68 6.22
N ASP A 31 0.74 -1.69 5.71
CA ASP A 31 0.18 -0.61 6.52
C ASP A 31 -0.97 -1.09 7.41
N GLN A 32 -0.59 -1.81 8.49
CA GLN A 32 -1.50 -2.23 9.55
C GLN A 32 -0.76 -2.41 10.88
N GLN A 33 -1.26 -1.82 11.95
CA GLN A 33 -0.73 -1.97 13.32
C GLN A 33 0.74 -1.57 13.51
N VAL A 34 1.30 -0.83 12.56
CA VAL A 34 2.63 -0.22 12.60
C VAL A 34 2.56 1.23 12.09
N PRO A 35 3.55 2.07 12.37
CA PRO A 35 3.66 3.38 11.71
C PRO A 35 3.74 3.23 10.19
N MET A 36 3.07 4.14 9.44
CA MET A 36 3.07 4.08 7.98
C MET A 36 4.47 4.18 7.39
N GLU A 37 5.35 4.94 8.02
CA GLU A 37 6.74 5.09 7.60
C GLU A 37 7.46 3.74 7.60
N TRP A 38 7.24 2.92 8.63
CA TRP A 38 7.80 1.56 8.69
C TRP A 38 7.19 0.66 7.62
N ALA A 39 5.84 0.65 7.51
CA ALA A 39 5.14 -0.17 6.52
C ALA A 39 5.62 0.10 5.10
N PHE A 40 5.69 1.38 4.71
CA PHE A 40 6.07 1.78 3.35
C PHE A 40 7.59 1.73 3.08
N ASN A 41 8.43 1.60 4.11
CA ASN A 41 9.85 1.23 3.96
C ASN A 41 10.05 -0.28 3.71
N GLY A 42 9.08 -1.12 4.06
CA GLY A 42 9.16 -2.57 3.89
C GLY A 42 9.54 -3.02 2.48
N PRO A 43 8.92 -2.48 1.41
CA PRO A 43 9.31 -2.79 0.02
C PRO A 43 10.76 -2.49 -0.32
N SER A 44 11.30 -1.37 0.18
CA SER A 44 12.72 -1.01 -0.01
C SER A 44 13.64 -2.01 0.68
N THR A 45 13.31 -2.38 1.91
CA THR A 45 14.04 -3.42 2.67
C THR A 45 14.01 -4.76 1.95
N LEU A 46 12.84 -5.20 1.46
CA LEU A 46 12.73 -6.44 0.68
C LEU A 46 13.53 -6.39 -0.61
N LYS A 47 13.46 -5.27 -1.34
CA LYS A 47 14.24 -5.10 -2.57
C LYS A 47 15.75 -5.17 -2.32
N ALA A 48 16.23 -4.60 -1.22
CA ALA A 48 17.65 -4.66 -0.85
C ALA A 48 18.12 -6.11 -0.59
N ARG A 49 17.27 -6.95 -0.01
CA ARG A 49 17.59 -8.36 0.31
C ARG A 49 17.46 -9.27 -0.89
N LEU A 50 16.40 -9.10 -1.69
CA LEU A 50 16.09 -9.96 -2.83
C LEU A 50 16.78 -9.52 -4.13
N GLY A 51 17.20 -8.24 -4.22
CA GLY A 51 17.64 -7.61 -5.46
C GLY A 51 16.49 -7.20 -6.39
N HIS A 52 15.26 -7.56 -6.08
CA HIS A 52 14.07 -7.30 -6.90
C HIS A 52 12.77 -7.24 -6.07
N LEU A 53 11.67 -6.82 -6.71
CA LEU A 53 10.28 -6.96 -6.25
C LEU A 53 9.43 -7.55 -7.38
N ASP A 54 9.95 -8.57 -8.04
CA ASP A 54 9.25 -9.29 -9.10
C ASP A 54 8.31 -10.35 -8.49
N PRO A 55 6.98 -10.22 -8.63
CA PRO A 55 6.03 -11.17 -8.08
C PRO A 55 6.21 -12.59 -8.60
N LYS A 56 6.66 -12.76 -9.84
CA LYS A 56 6.90 -14.10 -10.41
C LYS A 56 8.03 -14.83 -9.68
N LYS A 57 9.10 -14.09 -9.37
CA LYS A 57 10.23 -14.66 -8.63
C LYS A 57 9.86 -14.93 -7.18
N ILE A 58 9.12 -14.01 -6.53
CA ILE A 58 8.68 -14.19 -5.14
C ILE A 58 7.71 -15.37 -5.04
N ALA A 59 6.72 -15.48 -5.93
CA ALA A 59 5.75 -16.58 -5.93
C ALA A 59 6.39 -17.95 -6.26
N ALA A 60 7.54 -17.97 -6.91
CA ALA A 60 8.28 -19.19 -7.21
C ALA A 60 9.23 -19.64 -6.07
N MET A 61 9.44 -18.80 -5.05
CA MET A 61 10.22 -19.16 -3.86
C MET A 61 9.43 -20.09 -2.95
N ASP A 62 10.15 -20.89 -2.16
CA ASP A 62 9.53 -21.54 -1.00
C ASP A 62 9.02 -20.47 -0.02
N VAL A 63 7.79 -20.65 0.46
CA VAL A 63 7.12 -19.64 1.31
C VAL A 63 7.86 -19.42 2.63
N GLU A 64 8.43 -20.47 3.23
CA GLU A 64 9.14 -20.35 4.50
C GLU A 64 10.53 -19.71 4.30
N GLU A 65 11.19 -19.95 3.17
CA GLU A 65 12.40 -19.24 2.76
C GLU A 65 12.12 -17.75 2.61
N PHE A 66 11.07 -17.38 1.88
CA PHE A 66 10.67 -15.98 1.72
C PHE A 66 10.32 -15.32 3.06
N VAL A 67 9.61 -16.04 3.94
CA VAL A 67 9.27 -15.58 5.29
C VAL A 67 10.53 -15.35 6.12
N SER A 68 11.52 -16.22 6.02
CA SER A 68 12.81 -16.03 6.71
C SER A 68 13.47 -14.72 6.33
N ILE A 69 13.49 -14.38 5.04
CA ILE A 69 14.01 -13.10 4.54
C ILE A 69 13.22 -11.91 5.10
N CYS A 70 11.89 -12.05 5.21
CA CYS A 70 11.05 -11.00 5.82
C CYS A 70 11.35 -10.78 7.31
N CYS A 71 11.76 -11.84 8.01
CA CYS A 71 12.06 -11.82 9.45
C CYS A 71 13.47 -11.33 9.79
N GLU A 72 14.39 -11.27 8.83
CA GLU A 72 15.74 -10.72 9.05
C GLU A 72 15.66 -9.32 9.66
N LYS A 73 16.61 -8.99 10.54
CA LYS A 73 16.62 -7.67 11.19
C LYS A 73 17.37 -6.62 10.34
N PRO A 74 16.83 -5.41 10.26
CA PRO A 74 15.54 -4.94 10.81
C PRO A 74 14.34 -5.56 10.08
N ALA A 75 13.40 -6.18 10.82
CA ALA A 75 12.28 -6.87 10.21
C ALA A 75 11.37 -5.90 9.42
N ILE A 76 10.76 -6.41 8.32
CA ILE A 76 9.92 -5.58 7.45
C ILE A 76 8.62 -5.09 8.13
N HIS A 77 8.24 -5.74 9.23
CA HIS A 77 7.01 -5.46 9.96
C HIS A 77 7.10 -5.99 11.40
N ARG A 78 6.21 -5.53 12.31
CA ARG A 78 6.09 -6.06 13.67
C ARG A 78 5.74 -7.56 13.71
N PHE A 79 4.99 -8.03 12.71
CA PHE A 79 4.59 -9.43 12.53
C PHE A 79 5.13 -9.97 11.19
N PRO A 80 6.46 -10.08 11.03
CA PRO A 80 7.07 -10.29 9.73
C PRO A 80 6.71 -11.64 9.11
N GLY A 81 6.57 -12.70 9.93
CA GLY A 81 6.19 -14.02 9.44
C GLY A 81 4.79 -14.05 8.82
N SER A 82 3.80 -13.50 9.52
CA SER A 82 2.43 -13.40 9.00
C SER A 82 2.34 -12.49 7.77
N MET A 83 3.10 -11.39 7.77
CA MET A 83 3.08 -10.46 6.64
C MET A 83 3.86 -11.01 5.44
N GLY A 84 4.94 -11.75 5.66
CA GLY A 84 5.66 -12.47 4.61
C GLY A 84 4.74 -13.46 3.88
N LYS A 85 4.00 -14.28 4.60
CA LYS A 85 3.01 -15.19 3.99
C LYS A 85 1.95 -14.45 3.17
N ARG A 86 1.48 -13.30 3.64
CA ARG A 86 0.51 -12.47 2.89
C ARG A 86 1.12 -11.84 1.64
N ILE A 87 2.36 -11.36 1.70
CA ILE A 87 3.07 -10.82 0.52
C ILE A 87 3.24 -11.92 -0.51
N HIS A 88 3.67 -13.12 -0.10
CA HIS A 88 3.81 -14.27 -0.99
C HIS A 88 2.48 -14.60 -1.69
N ALA A 89 1.39 -14.73 -0.93
CA ALA A 89 0.06 -14.99 -1.48
C ALA A 89 -0.45 -13.88 -2.43
N VAL A 90 -0.14 -12.60 -2.15
CA VAL A 90 -0.43 -11.50 -3.09
C VAL A 90 0.39 -11.65 -4.37
N CYS A 91 1.65 -12.06 -4.27
CA CYS A 91 2.48 -12.30 -5.45
C CYS A 91 1.94 -13.46 -6.31
N GLU A 92 1.46 -14.55 -5.69
CA GLU A 92 0.78 -15.65 -6.38
C GLU A 92 -0.47 -15.16 -7.12
N ALA A 93 -1.33 -14.37 -6.47
CA ALA A 93 -2.51 -13.77 -7.08
C ALA A 93 -2.15 -12.83 -8.24
N LEU A 94 -1.08 -12.02 -8.10
CA LEU A 94 -0.59 -11.16 -9.18
C LEU A 94 -0.10 -11.98 -10.38
N VAL A 95 0.53 -13.12 -10.14
CA VAL A 95 0.99 -14.02 -11.23
C VAL A 95 -0.21 -14.64 -11.94
N ALA A 96 -1.18 -15.15 -11.20
CA ALA A 96 -2.36 -15.80 -11.74
C ALA A 96 -3.23 -14.86 -12.58
N ASP A 97 -3.55 -13.67 -12.03
CA ASP A 97 -4.59 -12.80 -12.58
C ASP A 97 -4.06 -11.56 -13.29
N TYR A 98 -2.83 -11.10 -12.97
CA TYR A 98 -2.28 -9.82 -13.40
C TYR A 98 -0.91 -9.93 -14.07
N LYS A 99 -0.55 -11.10 -14.60
CA LYS A 99 0.72 -11.36 -15.32
C LYS A 99 1.97 -11.02 -14.50
N GLY A 100 1.87 -11.05 -13.16
CA GLY A 100 2.96 -10.73 -12.24
C GLY A 100 3.25 -9.23 -12.12
N ASN A 101 2.30 -8.35 -12.39
CA ASN A 101 2.52 -6.90 -12.27
C ASN A 101 1.28 -6.19 -11.72
N ALA A 102 1.42 -5.55 -10.56
CA ALA A 102 0.34 -4.83 -9.90
C ALA A 102 -0.28 -3.71 -10.77
N VAL A 103 0.47 -3.12 -11.70
CA VAL A 103 -0.09 -2.10 -12.61
C VAL A 103 -1.28 -2.62 -13.42
N ASN A 104 -1.33 -3.93 -13.69
CA ASN A 104 -2.41 -4.55 -14.47
C ASN A 104 -3.74 -4.64 -13.68
N ILE A 105 -3.75 -4.34 -12.39
CA ILE A 105 -4.98 -4.22 -11.60
C ILE A 105 -5.83 -3.06 -12.14
N TRP A 106 -5.20 -1.94 -12.53
CA TRP A 106 -5.88 -0.73 -12.98
C TRP A 106 -5.58 -0.31 -14.41
N LYS A 107 -4.49 -0.81 -15.03
CA LYS A 107 -4.15 -0.44 -16.40
C LYS A 107 -5.22 -0.91 -17.40
N GLY A 108 -5.73 0.04 -18.18
CA GLY A 108 -6.79 -0.26 -19.17
C GLY A 108 -8.16 -0.51 -18.53
N VAL A 109 -8.36 -0.02 -17.32
CA VAL A 109 -9.65 0.02 -16.63
C VAL A 109 -10.01 1.48 -16.42
N ASP A 110 -11.19 1.88 -16.85
CA ASP A 110 -11.66 3.26 -16.72
C ASP A 110 -12.53 3.46 -15.45
N ASP A 111 -13.11 2.38 -14.92
CA ASP A 111 -14.04 2.38 -13.80
C ASP A 111 -13.35 2.04 -12.46
N ALA A 112 -13.50 2.92 -11.47
CA ALA A 112 -12.94 2.74 -10.14
C ALA A 112 -13.56 1.59 -9.36
N ASP A 113 -14.85 1.29 -9.54
CA ASP A 113 -15.52 0.18 -8.85
C ASP A 113 -14.97 -1.17 -9.31
N GLU A 114 -14.60 -1.29 -10.59
CA GLU A 114 -13.91 -2.49 -11.09
C GLU A 114 -12.53 -2.64 -10.44
N VAL A 115 -11.72 -1.56 -10.36
CA VAL A 115 -10.43 -1.59 -9.68
C VAL A 115 -10.61 -1.91 -8.19
N TYR A 116 -11.62 -1.35 -7.53
CA TYR A 116 -11.96 -1.66 -6.15
C TYR A 116 -12.26 -3.16 -5.98
N ARG A 117 -13.08 -3.77 -6.84
CA ARG A 117 -13.36 -5.22 -6.81
C ARG A 117 -12.09 -6.06 -6.95
N ARG A 118 -11.21 -5.69 -7.88
CA ARG A 118 -9.92 -6.38 -8.10
C ARG A 118 -9.03 -6.30 -6.88
N LEU A 119 -8.92 -5.13 -6.25
CA LEU A 119 -8.14 -4.95 -5.02
C LEU A 119 -8.73 -5.78 -3.88
N ARG A 120 -10.06 -5.80 -3.72
CA ARG A 120 -10.76 -6.58 -2.71
C ARG A 120 -10.55 -8.09 -2.82
N ALA A 121 -10.29 -8.59 -4.01
CA ALA A 121 -10.00 -10.00 -4.26
C ALA A 121 -8.57 -10.40 -3.82
N LEU A 122 -7.66 -9.43 -3.62
CA LEU A 122 -6.30 -9.73 -3.20
C LEU A 122 -6.21 -10.17 -1.73
N PRO A 123 -5.36 -11.15 -1.40
CA PRO A 123 -5.11 -11.56 -0.03
C PRO A 123 -4.69 -10.38 0.87
N GLY A 124 -5.41 -10.17 1.99
CA GLY A 124 -5.09 -9.12 2.95
C GLY A 124 -5.55 -7.70 2.58
N TYR A 125 -6.25 -7.55 1.45
CA TYR A 125 -6.87 -6.29 1.04
C TYR A 125 -8.34 -6.22 1.50
N GLY A 126 -8.56 -5.68 2.68
CA GLY A 126 -9.88 -5.37 3.21
C GLY A 126 -10.47 -4.10 2.58
N GLU A 127 -11.72 -3.79 2.93
CA GLU A 127 -12.45 -2.62 2.42
C GLU A 127 -11.66 -1.32 2.56
N GLU A 128 -11.16 -1.04 3.76
CA GLU A 128 -10.45 0.20 4.05
C GLU A 128 -9.16 0.33 3.23
N LYS A 129 -8.34 -0.73 3.16
CA LYS A 129 -7.11 -0.72 2.35
C LYS A 129 -7.38 -0.49 0.87
N SER A 130 -8.42 -1.13 0.34
CA SER A 130 -8.80 -0.97 -1.07
C SER A 130 -9.25 0.45 -1.36
N LYS A 131 -10.05 1.06 -0.48
CA LYS A 131 -10.47 2.46 -0.59
C LYS A 131 -9.29 3.43 -0.51
N ILE A 132 -8.36 3.23 0.43
CA ILE A 132 -7.15 4.05 0.53
C ILE A 132 -6.28 3.88 -0.72
N PHE A 133 -6.16 2.66 -1.25
CA PHE A 133 -5.37 2.43 -2.46
C PHE A 133 -5.96 3.13 -3.69
N ILE A 134 -7.29 3.13 -3.86
CA ILE A 134 -7.98 3.94 -4.88
C ILE A 134 -7.66 5.43 -4.71
N ALA A 135 -7.72 5.93 -3.47
CA ALA A 135 -7.35 7.33 -3.18
C ALA A 135 -5.89 7.63 -3.53
N ILE A 136 -4.95 6.70 -3.27
CA ILE A 136 -3.54 6.84 -3.69
C ILE A 136 -3.44 6.95 -5.21
N LEU A 137 -4.13 6.09 -5.95
CA LEU A 137 -4.11 6.11 -7.41
C LEU A 137 -4.57 7.47 -7.96
N GLY A 138 -5.69 7.99 -7.46
CA GLY A 138 -6.25 9.27 -7.92
C GLY A 138 -5.47 10.49 -7.45
N LYS A 139 -5.09 10.57 -6.17
CA LYS A 139 -4.45 11.75 -5.57
C LYS A 139 -2.95 11.84 -5.89
N SER A 140 -2.26 10.70 -5.86
CA SER A 140 -0.79 10.70 -5.82
C SER A 140 -0.13 10.05 -7.03
N GLN A 141 -0.85 9.19 -7.77
CA GLN A 141 -0.28 8.45 -8.90
C GLN A 141 -0.76 8.95 -10.28
N GLY A 142 -1.68 9.93 -10.29
CA GLY A 142 -2.23 10.49 -11.53
C GLY A 142 -2.98 9.46 -12.37
N VAL A 143 -3.61 8.47 -11.73
CA VAL A 143 -4.43 7.47 -12.43
C VAL A 143 -5.86 7.98 -12.47
N GLU A 144 -6.32 8.32 -13.66
CA GLU A 144 -7.67 8.80 -13.89
C GLU A 144 -8.64 7.62 -14.03
N LEU A 145 -9.43 7.39 -12.98
CA LEU A 145 -10.50 6.39 -12.94
C LEU A 145 -11.82 7.11 -12.75
N ALA A 146 -12.81 6.82 -13.58
CA ALA A 146 -14.16 7.36 -13.39
C ALA A 146 -14.71 6.93 -12.01
N GLY A 147 -15.26 7.87 -11.25
CA GLY A 147 -15.85 7.60 -9.94
C GLY A 147 -14.85 7.28 -8.82
N TRP A 148 -13.56 7.59 -8.98
CA TRP A 148 -12.57 7.19 -7.97
C TRP A 148 -12.79 7.85 -6.60
N ARG A 149 -13.34 9.07 -6.55
CA ARG A 149 -13.63 9.75 -5.27
C ARG A 149 -14.73 9.03 -4.50
N GLU A 150 -15.76 8.61 -5.20
CA GLU A 150 -16.89 7.85 -4.67
C GLU A 150 -16.46 6.46 -4.21
N ALA A 151 -15.69 5.74 -5.04
CA ALA A 151 -15.15 4.42 -4.71
C ALA A 151 -14.17 4.46 -3.51
N ALA A 152 -13.37 5.52 -3.38
CA ALA A 152 -12.51 5.76 -2.23
C ALA A 152 -13.30 6.17 -0.96
N GLY A 153 -14.56 6.61 -1.11
CA GLY A 153 -15.40 7.09 -0.02
C GLY A 153 -14.73 8.25 0.72
N LYS A 154 -14.71 8.21 2.06
CA LYS A 154 -14.09 9.27 2.87
C LYS A 154 -12.61 9.53 2.59
N PHE A 155 -11.90 8.64 1.92
CA PHE A 155 -10.51 8.85 1.53
C PHE A 155 -10.37 9.59 0.20
N GLY A 156 -11.47 9.78 -0.52
CA GLY A 156 -11.54 10.55 -1.77
C GLY A 156 -11.66 12.06 -1.59
N ASP A 157 -12.02 12.54 -0.37
CA ASP A 157 -12.08 13.98 -0.07
C ASP A 157 -10.67 14.56 0.22
N ASP A 158 -10.60 15.87 0.47
CA ASP A 158 -9.34 16.59 0.69
C ASP A 158 -8.89 16.62 2.16
N THR A 159 -9.59 15.91 3.06
CA THR A 159 -9.20 15.83 4.46
C THR A 159 -7.99 14.92 4.65
N PRO A 160 -6.92 15.37 5.31
CA PRO A 160 -5.69 14.60 5.49
C PRO A 160 -5.87 13.50 6.54
N ARG A 161 -6.28 12.29 6.12
CA ARG A 161 -6.59 11.16 7.04
C ARG A 161 -5.83 9.86 6.74
N SER A 162 -5.25 9.74 5.58
CA SER A 162 -4.58 8.52 5.15
C SER A 162 -3.25 8.79 4.48
N VAL A 163 -2.53 7.73 4.15
CA VAL A 163 -1.30 7.80 3.38
C VAL A 163 -1.51 8.39 1.98
N ALA A 164 -2.71 8.35 1.43
CA ALA A 164 -3.04 8.96 0.14
C ALA A 164 -2.92 10.49 0.14
N ASP A 165 -2.90 11.11 1.32
CA ASP A 165 -2.85 12.55 1.51
C ASP A 165 -1.43 13.07 1.83
N VAL A 166 -0.41 12.18 1.75
CA VAL A 166 0.96 12.50 2.15
C VAL A 166 1.84 12.69 0.93
N HIS A 167 2.18 13.95 0.63
CA HIS A 167 2.98 14.36 -0.52
C HIS A 167 4.16 15.27 -0.17
N ASP A 168 4.23 15.72 1.09
CA ASP A 168 5.33 16.50 1.65
C ASP A 168 5.38 16.35 3.18
N GLU A 169 6.36 16.97 3.84
CA GLU A 169 6.53 16.93 5.28
C GLU A 169 5.35 17.57 6.03
N ALA A 170 4.77 18.64 5.48
CA ALA A 170 3.63 19.33 6.10
C ALA A 170 2.37 18.46 6.10
N SER A 171 2.06 17.80 4.99
CA SER A 171 0.92 16.88 4.87
C SER A 171 1.12 15.61 5.71
N LEU A 172 2.36 15.10 5.81
CA LEU A 172 2.71 14.01 6.71
C LEU A 172 2.40 14.38 8.17
N GLY A 173 2.79 15.60 8.60
CA GLY A 173 2.46 16.14 9.92
C GLY A 173 0.94 16.15 10.18
N LYS A 174 0.16 16.70 9.26
CA LYS A 174 -1.30 16.76 9.37
C LYS A 174 -1.96 15.38 9.50
N VAL A 175 -1.52 14.41 8.71
CA VAL A 175 -2.05 13.03 8.79
C VAL A 175 -1.70 12.38 10.13
N ARG A 176 -0.48 12.60 10.64
CA ARG A 176 -0.06 12.10 11.96
C ARG A 176 -0.92 12.71 13.09
N GLU A 177 -1.14 14.02 13.06
CA GLU A 177 -1.99 14.71 14.03
C GLU A 177 -3.41 14.19 13.99
N TRP A 178 -3.99 14.05 12.81
CA TRP A 178 -5.33 13.49 12.63
C TRP A 178 -5.43 12.06 13.20
N LYS A 179 -4.48 11.17 12.86
CA LYS A 179 -4.44 9.80 13.39
C LYS A 179 -4.30 9.78 14.92
N LYS A 180 -3.50 10.68 15.50
CA LYS A 180 -3.33 10.81 16.95
C LYS A 180 -4.64 11.27 17.63
N ALA A 181 -5.30 12.30 17.09
CA ALA A 181 -6.57 12.79 17.60
C ALA A 181 -7.66 11.71 17.56
N GLN A 182 -7.75 10.96 16.47
CA GLN A 182 -8.72 9.86 16.33
C GLN A 182 -8.46 8.73 17.35
N LYS A 183 -7.20 8.37 17.58
CA LYS A 183 -6.83 7.38 18.58
C LYS A 183 -7.19 7.84 19.99
N ALA A 184 -6.95 9.10 20.30
CA ALA A 184 -7.31 9.69 21.60
C ALA A 184 -8.84 9.72 21.82
N ALA A 185 -9.61 9.98 20.78
CA ALA A 185 -11.07 9.96 20.83
C ALA A 185 -11.68 8.56 20.98
N LYS A 186 -10.88 7.49 20.90
CA LYS A 186 -11.33 6.07 21.00
C LYS A 186 -12.53 5.73 20.10
N LYS A 187 -12.65 6.41 18.95
CA LYS A 187 -13.74 6.20 17.99
C LYS A 187 -13.33 5.20 16.93
N ASP A 188 -14.33 4.48 16.40
CA ASP A 188 -14.12 3.62 15.24
C ASP A 188 -13.58 4.44 14.07
N LYS A 189 -12.71 3.83 13.28
CA LYS A 189 -12.05 4.48 12.16
C LYS A 189 -13.05 4.98 11.08
N GLN A 190 -14.23 4.35 11.00
CA GLN A 190 -15.29 4.73 10.06
C GLN A 190 -16.13 5.92 10.57
N ASP A 191 -16.36 6.02 11.89
CA ASP A 191 -17.19 7.04 12.51
C ASP A 191 -16.40 8.27 12.98
N ARG A 192 -15.12 8.33 12.70
CA ARG A 192 -14.24 9.39 13.18
C ARG A 192 -14.55 10.71 12.49
N PRO A 193 -14.88 11.78 13.25
CA PRO A 193 -15.05 13.11 12.68
C PRO A 193 -13.73 13.61 12.09
N VAL A 194 -13.85 14.51 11.16
CA VAL A 194 -12.73 15.24 10.54
C VAL A 194 -12.09 16.17 11.54
#